data_63cb167a1adb5c2619cf03794169c120
#
_entry.id   63cb167a1adb5c2619cf03794169c120
#
_cell.length_a   1.000
_cell.length_b   1.000
_cell.length_c   1.000
_cell.angle_alpha   90.00
_cell.angle_beta   90.00
_cell.angle_gamma   90.00
#
_symmetry.space_group_name_H-M   'P 1'
#
loop_
_entity.id
_entity.type
_entity.pdbx_description
1 polymer ?
#
loop_
_entity_poly.entity_id
_entity_poly.type
_entity_poly.pdbx_seq_one_letter_code
_entity_poly.pdbx_strand_id
1 'polypeptide(L)'
;MPRGVAIPEVRQHLFSAVERVIGRDGPGRLSGRAVTVEAGVATGLLYAHFSDLDDFLAAYAVDRAFLVSSGASALSGRAGEGSVTRNLCDAVLATPLETVRPWARLLVARPDLAGGVHAVLGAGTAGFDAIEAAVAAYLADERGLGRVAATADPAALALALVGLLHHVVLSADAGPDAPDASDRLRGAVTALVDGSTATARH
;
A
#
# COMPACT_ATOMS: atom_id res chain seq x y z
N MET A 1 -12.22 37.48 -2.12
CA MET A 1 -12.87 36.25 -2.59
C MET A 1 -11.86 35.14 -2.47
N PRO A 2 -11.99 34.14 -1.57
CA PRO A 2 -11.12 32.98 -1.59
C PRO A 2 -11.34 32.25 -2.92
N ARG A 3 -10.26 31.93 -3.64
CA ARG A 3 -10.31 31.10 -4.84
C ARG A 3 -10.84 29.73 -4.43
N GLY A 4 -11.90 29.25 -5.09
CA GLY A 4 -12.41 27.90 -4.86
C GLY A 4 -11.28 26.88 -5.03
N VAL A 5 -11.11 26.03 -4.02
CA VAL A 5 -10.14 24.92 -4.06
C VAL A 5 -10.58 23.98 -5.18
N ALA A 6 -9.65 23.53 -6.02
CA ALA A 6 -9.96 22.62 -7.13
C ALA A 6 -10.53 21.30 -6.59
N ILE A 7 -11.51 20.71 -7.29
CA ILE A 7 -12.18 19.46 -6.89
C ILE A 7 -11.19 18.33 -6.53
N PRO A 8 -10.11 18.07 -7.30
CA PRO A 8 -9.11 17.08 -6.91
C PRO A 8 -8.44 17.35 -5.56
N GLU A 9 -8.15 18.62 -5.25
CA GLU A 9 -7.53 19.02 -3.98
C GLU A 9 -8.47 18.79 -2.79
N VAL A 10 -9.78 19.06 -2.95
CA VAL A 10 -10.79 18.76 -1.91
C VAL A 10 -10.87 17.28 -1.61
N ARG A 11 -10.90 16.43 -2.65
CA ARG A 11 -10.94 14.97 -2.47
C ARG A 11 -9.73 14.47 -1.72
N GLN A 12 -8.52 14.83 -2.14
CA GLN A 12 -7.28 14.43 -1.48
C GLN A 12 -7.17 14.96 -0.05
N HIS A 13 -7.68 16.17 0.20
CA HIS A 13 -7.74 16.73 1.54
C HIS A 13 -8.65 15.91 2.48
N LEU A 14 -9.84 15.51 1.98
CA LEU A 14 -10.74 14.63 2.72
C LEU A 14 -10.14 13.21 2.90
N PHE A 15 -9.47 12.66 1.90
CA PHE A 15 -8.80 11.36 1.99
C PHE A 15 -7.68 11.37 3.04
N SER A 16 -6.88 12.42 3.09
CA SER A 16 -5.87 12.58 4.15
C SER A 16 -6.48 12.70 5.54
N ALA A 17 -7.69 13.28 5.65
CA ALA A 17 -8.43 13.31 6.93
C ALA A 17 -8.90 11.91 7.36
N VAL A 18 -9.33 11.04 6.42
CA VAL A 18 -9.63 9.63 6.70
C VAL A 18 -8.42 8.94 7.33
N GLU A 19 -7.24 9.13 6.74
CA GLU A 19 -6.00 8.51 7.22
C GLU A 19 -5.69 8.92 8.65
N ARG A 20 -5.81 10.20 8.97
CA ARG A 20 -5.59 10.71 10.34
C ARG A 20 -6.63 10.19 11.33
N VAL A 21 -7.92 10.15 10.96
CA VAL A 21 -8.98 9.58 11.82
C VAL A 21 -8.72 8.11 12.08
N ILE A 22 -8.43 7.32 11.05
CA ILE A 22 -8.14 5.89 11.23
C ILE A 22 -6.87 5.67 12.06
N GLY A 23 -5.82 6.47 11.80
CA GLY A 23 -4.56 6.38 12.54
C GLY A 23 -4.72 6.62 14.03
N ARG A 24 -5.52 7.63 14.41
CA ARG A 24 -5.76 8.02 15.80
C ARG A 24 -6.83 7.17 16.49
N ASP A 25 -7.98 6.99 15.85
CA ASP A 25 -9.21 6.50 16.49
C ASP A 25 -9.63 5.10 16.00
N GLY A 26 -9.00 4.60 14.95
CA GLY A 26 -9.32 3.36 14.28
C GLY A 26 -10.51 3.47 13.30
N PRO A 27 -10.68 2.46 12.40
CA PRO A 27 -11.70 2.50 11.34
C PRO A 27 -13.14 2.48 11.87
N GLY A 28 -13.39 1.90 13.05
CA GLY A 28 -14.73 1.86 13.68
C GLY A 28 -15.26 3.23 14.13
N ARG A 29 -14.42 4.27 14.15
CA ARG A 29 -14.81 5.64 14.49
C ARG A 29 -15.03 6.54 13.29
N LEU A 30 -14.87 6.03 12.07
CA LEU A 30 -15.14 6.78 10.85
C LEU A 30 -16.62 7.19 10.76
N SER A 31 -16.82 8.45 10.44
CA SER A 31 -18.12 9.03 10.08
C SER A 31 -17.88 10.27 9.22
N GLY A 32 -18.87 10.67 8.44
CA GLY A 32 -18.77 11.91 7.63
C GLY A 32 -18.43 13.13 8.50
N ARG A 33 -19.00 13.21 9.72
CA ARG A 33 -18.68 14.27 10.69
C ARG A 33 -17.23 14.18 11.18
N ALA A 34 -16.74 12.99 11.54
CA ALA A 34 -15.37 12.83 12.03
C ALA A 34 -14.36 13.28 10.96
N VAL A 35 -14.57 12.85 9.69
CA VAL A 35 -13.72 13.22 8.55
C VAL A 35 -13.75 14.73 8.30
N THR A 36 -14.94 15.36 8.27
CA THR A 36 -15.05 16.79 7.95
C THR A 36 -14.53 17.69 9.08
N VAL A 37 -14.70 17.27 10.35
CA VAL A 37 -14.07 17.95 11.50
C VAL A 37 -12.55 17.85 11.43
N GLU A 38 -12.02 16.67 11.14
CA GLU A 38 -10.58 16.45 10.98
C GLU A 38 -9.99 17.25 9.79
N ALA A 39 -10.77 17.37 8.70
CA ALA A 39 -10.39 18.16 7.54
C ALA A 39 -10.55 19.68 7.76
N GLY A 40 -11.22 20.11 8.83
CA GLY A 40 -11.50 21.53 9.07
C GLY A 40 -12.50 22.14 8.07
N VAL A 41 -13.43 21.34 7.53
CA VAL A 41 -14.41 21.77 6.54
C VAL A 41 -15.85 21.54 7.01
N ALA A 42 -16.80 22.23 6.38
CA ALA A 42 -18.22 21.99 6.66
C ALA A 42 -18.65 20.60 6.16
N THR A 43 -19.51 19.91 6.93
CA THR A 43 -20.02 18.57 6.56
C THR A 43 -20.69 18.54 5.19
N GLY A 44 -21.38 19.62 4.80
CA GLY A 44 -21.98 19.75 3.48
C GLY A 44 -21.00 19.67 2.31
N LEU A 45 -19.70 19.95 2.53
CA LEU A 45 -18.70 19.85 1.48
C LEU A 45 -18.45 18.38 1.08
N LEU A 46 -18.43 17.46 2.02
CA LEU A 46 -18.32 16.03 1.72
C LEU A 46 -19.49 15.58 0.85
N TYR A 47 -20.72 15.90 1.25
CA TYR A 47 -21.93 15.50 0.54
C TYR A 47 -22.21 16.31 -0.75
N ALA A 48 -21.45 17.37 -1.00
CA ALA A 48 -21.44 18.04 -2.31
C ALA A 48 -20.63 17.25 -3.36
N HIS A 49 -19.76 16.34 -2.93
CA HIS A 49 -18.87 15.57 -3.81
C HIS A 49 -19.16 14.05 -3.83
N PHE A 50 -19.87 13.54 -2.81
CA PHE A 50 -20.18 12.13 -2.64
C PHE A 50 -21.63 11.97 -2.18
N SER A 51 -22.32 10.95 -2.69
CA SER A 51 -23.73 10.72 -2.37
C SER A 51 -23.95 10.40 -0.89
N ASP A 52 -23.04 9.65 -0.32
CA ASP A 52 -23.03 9.25 1.09
C ASP A 52 -21.61 8.91 1.56
N LEU A 53 -21.51 8.43 2.81
CA LEU A 53 -20.22 8.02 3.38
C LEU A 53 -19.64 6.80 2.69
N ASP A 54 -20.46 5.86 2.26
CA ASP A 54 -20.01 4.62 1.63
C ASP A 54 -19.43 4.89 0.23
N ASP A 55 -20.07 5.75 -0.57
CA ASP A 55 -19.53 6.24 -1.83
C ASP A 55 -18.18 6.96 -1.64
N PHE A 56 -18.08 7.80 -0.61
CA PHE A 56 -16.83 8.47 -0.24
C PHE A 56 -15.72 7.47 0.13
N LEU A 57 -16.03 6.46 0.97
CA LEU A 57 -15.05 5.46 1.39
C LEU A 57 -14.67 4.51 0.25
N ALA A 58 -15.60 4.20 -0.65
CA ALA A 58 -15.30 3.43 -1.86
C ALA A 58 -14.33 4.20 -2.77
N ALA A 59 -14.56 5.49 -2.99
CA ALA A 59 -13.65 6.33 -3.76
C ALA A 59 -12.25 6.44 -3.11
N TYR A 60 -12.19 6.57 -1.78
CA TYR A 60 -10.93 6.53 -1.02
C TYR A 60 -10.21 5.20 -1.20
N ALA A 61 -10.92 4.08 -1.05
CA ALA A 61 -10.35 2.74 -1.16
C ALA A 61 -9.73 2.49 -2.55
N VAL A 62 -10.41 2.92 -3.62
CA VAL A 62 -9.92 2.82 -5.01
C VAL A 62 -8.69 3.70 -5.24
N ASP A 63 -8.73 4.96 -4.80
CA ASP A 63 -7.61 5.90 -4.95
C ASP A 63 -6.35 5.38 -4.25
N ARG A 64 -6.49 4.88 -3.03
CA ARG A 64 -5.36 4.35 -2.27
C ARG A 64 -4.87 3.00 -2.78
N ALA A 65 -5.75 2.13 -3.28
CA ALA A 65 -5.34 0.89 -3.93
C ALA A 65 -4.41 1.16 -5.12
N PHE A 66 -4.77 2.15 -5.96
CA PHE A 66 -3.93 2.58 -7.07
C PHE A 66 -2.60 3.16 -6.59
N LEU A 67 -2.61 4.03 -5.59
CA LEU A 67 -1.39 4.63 -5.03
C LEU A 67 -0.47 3.57 -4.42
N VAL A 68 -1.02 2.64 -3.62
CA VAL A 68 -0.27 1.57 -2.95
C VAL A 68 0.44 0.65 -3.95
N SER A 69 -0.20 0.36 -5.09
CA SER A 69 0.37 -0.51 -6.13
C SER A 69 1.31 0.21 -7.11
N SER A 70 1.26 1.55 -7.16
CA SER A 70 2.02 2.31 -8.16
C SER A 70 3.54 2.10 -8.07
N GLY A 71 4.06 1.96 -6.85
CA GLY A 71 5.49 1.71 -6.62
C GLY A 71 5.97 0.37 -7.18
N ALA A 72 5.12 -0.66 -7.12
CA ALA A 72 5.46 -1.98 -7.63
C ALA A 72 5.57 -2.00 -9.18
N SER A 73 4.84 -1.12 -9.85
CA SER A 73 4.94 -0.97 -11.31
C SER A 73 6.34 -0.56 -11.77
N ALA A 74 7.11 0.11 -10.91
CA ALA A 74 8.49 0.51 -11.19
C ALA A 74 9.46 -0.69 -11.27
N LEU A 75 9.07 -1.89 -10.81
CA LEU A 75 9.87 -3.11 -10.98
C LEU A 75 9.92 -3.58 -12.45
N SER A 76 8.89 -3.25 -13.23
CA SER A 76 8.88 -3.54 -14.67
C SER A 76 10.06 -2.86 -15.35
N GLY A 77 10.89 -3.63 -16.00
CA GLY A 77 12.10 -3.14 -16.70
C GLY A 77 13.34 -2.96 -15.82
N ARG A 78 13.29 -3.24 -14.50
CA ARG A 78 14.46 -3.17 -13.60
C ARG A 78 15.20 -4.50 -13.46
N ALA A 79 14.73 -5.56 -14.10
CA ALA A 79 15.42 -6.85 -14.09
C ALA A 79 16.82 -6.73 -14.71
N GLY A 80 17.82 -7.27 -14.04
CA GLY A 80 19.23 -7.12 -14.41
C GLY A 80 19.91 -5.86 -13.91
N GLU A 81 19.18 -4.87 -13.39
CA GLU A 81 19.72 -3.60 -12.93
C GLU A 81 19.87 -3.55 -11.39
N GLY A 82 20.91 -2.89 -10.93
CA GLY A 82 21.12 -2.62 -9.51
C GLY A 82 21.15 -3.88 -8.63
N SER A 83 20.62 -3.78 -7.42
CA SER A 83 20.48 -4.89 -6.46
C SER A 83 19.04 -5.36 -6.39
N VAL A 84 18.82 -6.68 -6.50
CA VAL A 84 17.49 -7.31 -6.36
C VAL A 84 16.81 -6.87 -5.07
N THR A 85 17.52 -6.99 -3.95
CA THR A 85 17.03 -6.61 -2.63
C THR A 85 16.64 -5.13 -2.55
N ARG A 86 17.50 -4.23 -3.09
CA ARG A 86 17.21 -2.79 -3.09
C ARG A 86 15.98 -2.48 -3.94
N ASN A 87 15.90 -3.04 -5.15
CA ASN A 87 14.76 -2.83 -6.04
C ASN A 87 13.44 -3.22 -5.39
N LEU A 88 13.42 -4.36 -4.68
CA LEU A 88 12.24 -4.83 -3.95
C LEU A 88 11.91 -3.92 -2.76
N CYS A 89 12.90 -3.51 -1.97
CA CYS A 89 12.68 -2.56 -0.86
C CYS A 89 12.11 -1.23 -1.37
N ASP A 90 12.68 -0.68 -2.45
CA ASP A 90 12.21 0.58 -3.04
C ASP A 90 10.77 0.46 -3.54
N ALA A 91 10.40 -0.67 -4.17
CA ALA A 91 9.06 -0.89 -4.68
C ALA A 91 8.01 -1.04 -3.56
N VAL A 92 8.33 -1.80 -2.51
CA VAL A 92 7.40 -2.08 -1.40
C VAL A 92 7.24 -0.87 -0.48
N LEU A 93 8.27 -0.03 -0.36
CA LEU A 93 8.28 1.19 0.45
C LEU A 93 8.02 2.47 -0.38
N ALA A 94 7.67 2.34 -1.65
CA ALA A 94 7.39 3.50 -2.50
C ALA A 94 6.22 4.34 -1.99
N THR A 95 5.21 3.70 -1.40
CA THR A 95 4.13 4.38 -0.70
C THR A 95 4.43 4.40 0.80
N PRO A 96 4.40 5.57 1.45
CA PRO A 96 4.63 5.69 2.88
C PRO A 96 3.68 4.82 3.71
N LEU A 97 4.20 4.15 4.73
CA LEU A 97 3.41 3.23 5.56
C LEU A 97 2.27 3.93 6.30
N GLU A 98 2.40 5.23 6.59
CA GLU A 98 1.32 6.06 7.14
C GLU A 98 0.11 6.20 6.20
N THR A 99 0.28 6.01 4.90
CA THR A 99 -0.82 5.96 3.92
C THR A 99 -1.34 4.52 3.75
N VAL A 100 -0.44 3.53 3.71
CA VAL A 100 -0.82 2.12 3.51
C VAL A 100 -1.60 1.57 4.71
N ARG A 101 -1.17 1.90 5.94
CA ARG A 101 -1.74 1.35 7.17
C ARG A 101 -3.22 1.70 7.38
N PRO A 102 -3.67 2.96 7.29
CA PRO A 102 -5.08 3.31 7.42
C PRO A 102 -5.94 2.63 6.36
N TRP A 103 -5.47 2.57 5.12
CA TRP A 103 -6.16 1.91 4.03
C TRP A 103 -6.33 0.41 4.28
N ALA A 104 -5.25 -0.30 4.64
CA ALA A 104 -5.31 -1.72 4.94
C ALA A 104 -6.25 -2.02 6.15
N ARG A 105 -6.17 -1.23 7.22
CA ARG A 105 -7.06 -1.35 8.38
C ARG A 105 -8.53 -1.12 8.01
N LEU A 106 -8.80 -0.17 7.10
CA LEU A 106 -10.16 0.07 6.61
C LEU A 106 -10.69 -1.14 5.86
N LEU A 107 -9.91 -1.74 4.94
CA LEU A 107 -10.33 -2.90 4.17
C LEU A 107 -10.59 -4.13 5.04
N VAL A 108 -9.83 -4.32 6.11
CA VAL A 108 -10.09 -5.37 7.11
C VAL A 108 -11.41 -5.13 7.86
N ALA A 109 -11.70 -3.87 8.21
CA ALA A 109 -12.95 -3.51 8.91
C ALA A 109 -14.17 -3.45 7.96
N ARG A 110 -13.95 -3.23 6.67
CA ARG A 110 -14.97 -3.09 5.63
C ARG A 110 -14.59 -3.93 4.40
N PRO A 111 -14.77 -5.27 4.47
CA PRO A 111 -14.41 -6.18 3.37
C PRO A 111 -15.20 -5.92 2.07
N ASP A 112 -16.37 -5.32 2.17
CA ASP A 112 -17.19 -4.88 1.03
C ASP A 112 -16.45 -3.87 0.13
N LEU A 113 -15.62 -2.99 0.71
CA LEU A 113 -14.80 -2.04 -0.05
C LEU A 113 -13.72 -2.74 -0.89
N ALA A 114 -13.17 -3.86 -0.42
CA ALA A 114 -12.20 -4.65 -1.20
C ALA A 114 -12.85 -5.20 -2.48
N GLY A 115 -14.09 -5.72 -2.38
CA GLY A 115 -14.87 -6.13 -3.54
C GLY A 115 -15.13 -4.97 -4.52
N GLY A 116 -15.42 -3.77 -4.01
CA GLY A 116 -15.58 -2.55 -4.79
C GLY A 116 -14.32 -2.14 -5.54
N VAL A 117 -13.16 -2.22 -4.89
CA VAL A 117 -11.85 -1.97 -5.52
C VAL A 117 -11.62 -2.93 -6.70
N HIS A 118 -11.84 -4.24 -6.48
CA HIS A 118 -11.70 -5.25 -7.54
C HIS A 118 -12.68 -5.03 -8.70
N ALA A 119 -13.90 -4.59 -8.41
CA ALA A 119 -14.89 -4.31 -9.46
C ALA A 119 -14.51 -3.12 -10.35
N VAL A 120 -13.84 -2.11 -9.79
CA VAL A 120 -13.42 -0.89 -10.51
C VAL A 120 -12.09 -1.08 -11.24
N LEU A 121 -11.10 -1.65 -10.58
CA LEU A 121 -9.72 -1.73 -11.07
C LEU A 121 -9.37 -3.10 -11.68
N GLY A 122 -10.21 -4.11 -11.48
CA GLY A 122 -9.92 -5.49 -11.83
C GLY A 122 -9.23 -6.27 -10.70
N ALA A 123 -9.51 -7.55 -10.60
CA ALA A 123 -8.85 -8.42 -9.63
C ALA A 123 -7.35 -8.55 -9.96
N GLY A 124 -6.49 -8.47 -8.96
CA GLY A 124 -5.04 -8.60 -9.12
C GLY A 124 -4.32 -7.38 -9.73
N THR A 125 -5.04 -6.29 -10.03
CA THR A 125 -4.47 -5.12 -10.74
C THR A 125 -4.18 -3.93 -9.84
N ALA A 126 -4.57 -3.98 -8.57
CA ALA A 126 -4.35 -2.89 -7.62
C ALA A 126 -4.13 -3.41 -6.20
N GLY A 127 -3.62 -2.53 -5.33
CA GLY A 127 -3.37 -2.84 -3.94
C GLY A 127 -2.29 -3.90 -3.75
N PHE A 128 -2.46 -4.77 -2.77
CA PHE A 128 -1.48 -5.79 -2.42
C PHE A 128 -1.35 -6.90 -3.47
N ASP A 129 -2.43 -7.26 -4.15
CA ASP A 129 -2.42 -8.29 -5.20
C ASP A 129 -1.55 -7.84 -6.39
N ALA A 130 -1.62 -6.55 -6.75
CA ALA A 130 -0.76 -5.99 -7.80
C ALA A 130 0.71 -5.94 -7.38
N ILE A 131 1.00 -5.66 -6.10
CA ILE A 131 2.36 -5.74 -5.57
C ILE A 131 2.87 -7.18 -5.68
N GLU A 132 2.08 -8.16 -5.25
CA GLU A 132 2.45 -9.58 -5.32
C GLU A 132 2.75 -10.00 -6.76
N ALA A 133 1.87 -9.68 -7.70
CA ALA A 133 2.06 -10.01 -9.11
C ALA A 133 3.32 -9.36 -9.70
N ALA A 134 3.56 -8.07 -9.42
CA ALA A 134 4.73 -7.35 -9.92
C ALA A 134 6.04 -7.90 -9.32
N VAL A 135 6.06 -8.22 -8.03
CA VAL A 135 7.20 -8.83 -7.34
C VAL A 135 7.49 -10.22 -7.89
N ALA A 136 6.45 -11.05 -8.09
CA ALA A 136 6.61 -12.39 -8.65
C ALA A 136 7.19 -12.34 -10.08
N ALA A 137 6.68 -11.45 -10.93
CA ALA A 137 7.19 -11.26 -12.29
C ALA A 137 8.65 -10.80 -12.28
N TYR A 138 8.99 -9.79 -11.47
CA TYR A 138 10.35 -9.29 -11.34
C TYR A 138 11.33 -10.38 -10.87
N LEU A 139 10.96 -11.14 -9.84
CA LEU A 139 11.80 -12.24 -9.33
C LEU A 139 11.96 -13.38 -10.36
N ALA A 140 10.94 -13.64 -11.18
CA ALA A 140 11.05 -14.61 -12.27
C ALA A 140 12.04 -14.17 -13.34
N ASP A 141 12.02 -12.88 -13.72
CA ASP A 141 12.98 -12.29 -14.65
C ASP A 141 14.41 -12.35 -14.09
N GLU A 142 14.61 -11.96 -12.83
CA GLU A 142 15.91 -12.02 -12.14
C GLU A 142 16.44 -13.45 -12.01
N ARG A 143 15.54 -14.43 -11.80
CA ARG A 143 15.90 -15.85 -11.83
C ARG A 143 16.32 -16.28 -13.23
N GLY A 144 15.64 -15.82 -14.28
CA GLY A 144 16.02 -16.05 -15.67
C GLY A 144 17.42 -15.51 -16.01
N LEU A 145 17.81 -14.40 -15.37
CA LEU A 145 19.15 -13.81 -15.47
C LEU A 145 20.20 -14.47 -14.55
N GLY A 146 19.82 -15.48 -13.76
CA GLY A 146 20.72 -16.17 -12.83
C GLY A 146 21.09 -15.37 -11.58
N ARG A 147 20.40 -14.27 -11.27
CA ARG A 147 20.65 -13.41 -10.09
C ARG A 147 19.83 -13.85 -8.87
N VAL A 148 18.75 -14.55 -9.09
CA VAL A 148 17.98 -15.30 -8.08
C VAL A 148 18.24 -16.80 -8.30
N ALA A 149 18.34 -17.56 -7.24
CA ALA A 149 18.65 -18.98 -7.31
C ALA A 149 17.62 -19.76 -8.14
N ALA A 150 18.06 -20.71 -8.98
CA ALA A 150 17.17 -21.50 -9.82
C ALA A 150 16.13 -22.31 -9.02
N THR A 151 16.46 -22.63 -7.76
CA THR A 151 15.59 -23.35 -6.82
C THR A 151 14.57 -22.45 -6.11
N ALA A 152 14.70 -21.12 -6.22
CA ALA A 152 13.76 -20.20 -5.62
C ALA A 152 12.42 -20.22 -6.36
N ASP A 153 11.33 -20.12 -5.62
CA ASP A 153 9.99 -19.95 -6.16
C ASP A 153 9.59 -18.45 -6.10
N PRO A 154 9.54 -17.74 -7.24
CA PRO A 154 9.19 -16.33 -7.29
C PRO A 154 7.81 -16.02 -6.71
N ALA A 155 6.81 -16.89 -6.92
CA ALA A 155 5.46 -16.67 -6.43
C ALA A 155 5.41 -16.81 -4.90
N ALA A 156 6.06 -17.84 -4.34
CA ALA A 156 6.14 -18.02 -2.90
C ALA A 156 6.91 -16.89 -2.21
N LEU A 157 7.99 -16.39 -2.81
CA LEU A 157 8.73 -15.23 -2.30
C LEU A 157 7.90 -13.95 -2.35
N ALA A 158 7.15 -13.73 -3.42
CA ALA A 158 6.25 -12.58 -3.54
C ALA A 158 5.15 -12.61 -2.48
N LEU A 159 4.50 -13.75 -2.30
CA LEU A 159 3.50 -13.96 -1.24
C LEU A 159 4.10 -13.70 0.15
N ALA A 160 5.28 -14.22 0.44
CA ALA A 160 5.96 -14.00 1.71
C ALA A 160 6.28 -12.52 1.94
N LEU A 161 6.74 -11.79 0.89
CA LEU A 161 7.05 -10.37 0.96
C LEU A 161 5.78 -9.54 1.23
N VAL A 162 4.68 -9.81 0.53
CA VAL A 162 3.39 -9.15 0.78
C VAL A 162 2.85 -9.52 2.15
N GLY A 163 3.04 -10.75 2.62
CA GLY A 163 2.71 -11.16 3.98
C GLY A 163 3.48 -10.38 5.06
N LEU A 164 4.76 -10.09 4.84
CA LEU A 164 5.57 -9.22 5.71
C LEU A 164 5.01 -7.79 5.72
N LEU A 165 4.69 -7.24 4.56
CA LEU A 165 4.07 -5.92 4.45
C LEU A 165 2.73 -5.87 5.21
N HIS A 166 1.84 -6.84 5.00
CA HIS A 166 0.58 -6.97 5.73
C HIS A 166 0.81 -7.01 7.24
N HIS A 167 1.76 -7.84 7.70
CA HIS A 167 2.07 -7.92 9.12
C HIS A 167 2.48 -6.56 9.69
N VAL A 168 3.38 -5.84 9.00
CA VAL A 168 3.89 -4.54 9.46
C VAL A 168 2.78 -3.48 9.49
N VAL A 169 1.91 -3.43 8.47
CA VAL A 169 0.86 -2.40 8.40
C VAL A 169 -0.32 -2.68 9.33
N LEU A 170 -0.62 -3.94 9.63
CA LEU A 170 -1.74 -4.32 10.51
C LEU A 170 -1.33 -4.47 11.98
N SER A 171 -0.05 -4.63 12.28
CA SER A 171 0.44 -4.67 13.66
C SER A 171 0.13 -3.37 14.39
N ALA A 172 -0.11 -3.50 15.71
CA ALA A 172 -0.20 -2.33 16.58
C ALA A 172 1.13 -1.56 16.53
N ASP A 173 1.06 -0.24 16.74
CA ASP A 173 2.26 0.56 16.84
C ASP A 173 3.07 0.03 18.03
N ALA A 174 4.26 -0.44 17.74
CA ALA A 174 5.23 -0.79 18.75
C ALA A 174 5.62 0.53 19.44
N GLY A 175 5.73 0.52 20.78
CA GLY A 175 5.98 1.72 21.58
C GLY A 175 7.18 2.54 21.10
N PRO A 176 7.47 3.69 21.74
CA PRO A 176 8.43 4.68 21.28
C PRO A 176 9.87 4.16 21.11
N ASP A 177 10.20 3.04 21.76
CA ASP A 177 11.54 2.41 21.69
C ASP A 177 11.64 1.34 20.59
N ALA A 178 10.56 1.09 19.81
CA ALA A 178 10.58 0.08 18.77
C ALA A 178 11.29 0.61 17.50
N PRO A 179 11.99 -0.27 16.76
CA PRO A 179 12.54 0.09 15.45
C PRO A 179 11.45 0.58 14.52
N ASP A 180 11.79 1.54 13.66
CA ASP A 180 10.89 2.06 12.64
C ASP A 180 10.30 0.91 11.79
N ALA A 181 9.02 1.01 11.47
CA ALA A 181 8.31 -0.01 10.72
C ALA A 181 8.92 -0.24 9.31
N SER A 182 9.40 0.83 8.68
CA SER A 182 10.07 0.75 7.39
C SER A 182 11.41 0.05 7.49
N ASP A 183 12.19 0.29 8.55
CA ASP A 183 13.47 -0.38 8.79
C ASP A 183 13.27 -1.87 9.09
N ARG A 184 12.25 -2.21 9.88
CA ARG A 184 11.87 -3.61 10.12
C ARG A 184 11.50 -4.33 8.84
N LEU A 185 10.68 -3.70 7.99
CA LEU A 185 10.28 -4.26 6.70
C LEU A 185 11.51 -4.43 5.79
N ARG A 186 12.35 -3.41 5.69
CA ARG A 186 13.60 -3.46 4.90
C ARG A 186 14.51 -4.61 5.35
N GLY A 187 14.73 -4.76 6.65
CA GLY A 187 15.54 -5.86 7.21
C GLY A 187 14.95 -7.23 6.90
N ALA A 188 13.62 -7.38 7.02
CA ALA A 188 12.93 -8.64 6.72
C ALA A 188 12.98 -8.98 5.21
N VAL A 189 12.77 -8.01 4.32
CA VAL A 189 12.91 -8.18 2.87
C VAL A 189 14.34 -8.58 2.51
N THR A 190 15.34 -7.92 3.10
CA THR A 190 16.75 -8.25 2.90
C THR A 190 17.03 -9.70 3.29
N ALA A 191 16.63 -10.12 4.48
CA ALA A 191 16.86 -11.50 4.96
C ALA A 191 16.16 -12.54 4.08
N LEU A 192 14.94 -12.25 3.60
CA LEU A 192 14.17 -13.15 2.73
C LEU A 192 14.85 -13.32 1.37
N VAL A 193 15.32 -12.23 0.79
CA VAL A 193 15.84 -12.20 -0.58
C VAL A 193 17.29 -12.67 -0.64
N ASP A 194 18.13 -12.27 0.31
CA ASP A 194 19.55 -12.68 0.34
C ASP A 194 19.71 -14.18 0.52
N GLY A 195 18.79 -14.83 1.25
CA GLY A 195 18.72 -16.30 1.33
C GLY A 195 18.34 -16.98 0.01
N SER A 196 17.81 -16.22 -0.95
CA SER A 196 17.31 -16.72 -2.24
C SER A 196 18.14 -16.23 -3.44
N THR A 197 19.15 -15.36 -3.22
CA THR A 197 20.04 -14.90 -4.29
C THR A 197 21.10 -15.97 -4.63
N ALA A 198 21.50 -16.03 -5.89
CA ALA A 198 22.58 -16.91 -6.30
C ALA A 198 23.90 -16.46 -5.64
N THR A 199 24.51 -17.34 -4.87
CA THR A 199 25.85 -17.09 -4.33
C THR A 199 26.82 -16.95 -5.50
N ALA A 200 27.47 -15.80 -5.63
CA ALA A 200 28.53 -15.61 -6.62
C ALA A 200 29.61 -16.69 -6.34
N ARG A 201 29.73 -17.67 -7.25
CA ARG A 201 30.85 -18.62 -7.21
C ARG A 201 32.07 -17.84 -7.69
N HIS A 202 33.01 -17.62 -6.78
CA HIS A 202 34.37 -17.18 -7.10
C HIS A 202 35.12 -18.24 -7.86
#